data_da396c299f675b317230c5ddedadd22d
#
_entry.id   da396c299f675b317230c5ddedadd22d
#
_cell.length_a   1.000
_cell.length_b   1.000
_cell.length_c   1.000
_cell.angle_alpha   90.00
_cell.angle_beta   90.00
_cell.angle_gamma   90.00
#
_symmetry.space_group_name_H-M   'P 1'
#
loop_
_entity.id
_entity.type
_entity.pdbx_description
1 polymer ?
#
loop_
_entity_poly.entity_id
_entity_poly.type
_entity_poly.pdbx_seq_one_letter_code
_entity_poly.pdbx_strand_id
1 'polypeptide(L)'
;KLVAQTTPDLIATVGDNVSGVTSRFLLKEWIDVMDSFQIPWAPVFGNHDSEIPMTTLNWQGDQLLKSEYCLFQKGPSNLYGCGNYAVNITEKGEPIYTLFLLDSGRYYEYEDGSKREIYMGYEQIAWYEWNVKGIEKAAGRLIPSMTFSHFALPEMRQAVEKNGIYNESDKSYTISDAY
;
A
#
# COMPACT_ATOMS: atom_id res chain seq x y z
N LYS A 1 18.35 1.80 10.79
CA LYS A 1 18.31 1.30 12.19
C LYS A 1 17.28 0.18 12.33
N LEU A 2 16.00 0.38 11.93
CA LEU A 2 14.94 -0.63 12.04
C LEU A 2 15.30 -1.90 11.26
N VAL A 3 15.65 -1.78 9.98
CA VAL A 3 16.04 -2.91 9.11
C VAL A 3 17.16 -3.75 9.73
N ALA A 4 18.21 -3.09 10.27
CA ALA A 4 19.32 -3.78 10.93
C ALA A 4 18.92 -4.49 12.25
N GLN A 5 17.81 -4.09 12.87
CA GLN A 5 17.31 -4.72 14.10
C GLN A 5 16.36 -5.89 13.81
N THR A 6 15.59 -5.82 12.72
CA THR A 6 14.56 -6.80 12.39
C THR A 6 15.00 -7.86 11.38
N THR A 7 16.07 -7.57 10.60
CA THR A 7 16.56 -8.43 9.50
C THR A 7 15.42 -9.02 8.65
N PRO A 8 14.56 -8.16 8.05
CA PRO A 8 13.38 -8.62 7.34
C PRO A 8 13.74 -9.27 6.00
N ASP A 9 12.94 -10.21 5.55
CA ASP A 9 13.04 -10.82 4.21
C ASP A 9 12.32 -10.01 3.13
N LEU A 10 11.41 -9.10 3.54
CA LEU A 10 10.67 -8.19 2.66
C LEU A 10 10.30 -6.93 3.44
N ILE A 11 10.32 -5.78 2.76
CA ILE A 11 9.90 -4.49 3.32
C ILE A 11 8.68 -3.99 2.56
N ALA A 12 7.59 -3.68 3.25
CA ALA A 12 6.45 -2.97 2.69
C ALA A 12 6.41 -1.54 3.22
N THR A 13 6.24 -0.54 2.33
CA THR A 13 6.00 0.85 2.70
C THR A 13 4.56 1.24 2.36
N VAL A 14 3.89 1.90 3.29
CA VAL A 14 2.44 2.12 3.22
C VAL A 14 2.06 3.57 2.90
N GLY A 15 2.74 4.15 1.94
CA GLY A 15 2.41 5.47 1.39
C GLY A 15 3.16 6.63 2.02
N ASP A 16 2.97 7.81 1.43
CA ASP A 16 3.68 9.05 1.77
C ASP A 16 5.20 8.89 1.77
N ASN A 17 5.68 8.17 0.77
CA ASN A 17 7.09 7.81 0.63
C ASN A 17 7.95 9.05 0.39
N VAL A 18 7.43 10.02 -0.36
CA VAL A 18 8.06 11.32 -0.60
C VAL A 18 7.01 12.42 -0.69
N SER A 19 7.32 13.61 -0.19
CA SER A 19 6.39 14.74 -0.20
C SER A 19 7.09 16.07 -0.46
N GLY A 20 6.31 17.10 -0.84
CA GLY A 20 6.77 18.47 -1.00
C GLY A 20 7.52 18.74 -2.30
N VAL A 21 7.99 19.97 -2.46
CA VAL A 21 8.56 20.50 -3.72
C VAL A 21 9.84 19.79 -4.18
N THR A 22 10.52 19.10 -3.29
CA THR A 22 11.76 18.35 -3.56
C THR A 22 11.51 16.86 -3.83
N SER A 23 10.26 16.41 -3.82
CA SER A 23 9.88 15.00 -3.93
C SER A 23 10.50 14.28 -5.13
N ARG A 24 10.71 15.00 -6.24
CA ARG A 24 11.36 14.44 -7.44
C ARG A 24 12.81 14.00 -7.20
N PHE A 25 13.56 14.74 -6.39
CA PHE A 25 14.94 14.39 -6.01
C PHE A 25 14.94 13.35 -4.89
N LEU A 26 14.08 13.55 -3.90
CA LEU A 26 13.95 12.64 -2.75
C LEU A 26 13.53 11.25 -3.16
N LEU A 27 12.70 11.10 -4.19
CA LEU A 27 12.28 9.78 -4.69
C LEU A 27 13.49 8.95 -5.11
N LYS A 28 14.44 9.57 -5.84
CA LYS A 28 15.63 8.84 -6.27
C LYS A 28 16.49 8.43 -5.06
N GLU A 29 16.73 9.35 -4.15
CA GLU A 29 17.50 9.06 -2.93
C GLU A 29 16.83 7.98 -2.09
N TRP A 30 15.50 8.02 -1.98
CA TRP A 30 14.72 7.01 -1.27
C TRP A 30 14.83 5.63 -1.92
N ILE A 31 14.74 5.54 -3.25
CA ILE A 31 14.94 4.29 -4.00
C ILE A 31 16.38 3.78 -3.76
N ASP A 32 17.39 4.64 -3.90
CA ASP A 32 18.80 4.27 -3.69
C ASP A 32 19.02 3.73 -2.26
N VAL A 33 18.39 4.33 -1.25
CA VAL A 33 18.45 3.87 0.15
C VAL A 33 17.76 2.52 0.31
N MET A 34 16.57 2.33 -0.26
CA MET A 34 15.85 1.06 -0.17
C MET A 34 16.64 -0.07 -0.85
N ASP A 35 17.17 0.17 -2.03
CA ASP A 35 17.98 -0.79 -2.77
C ASP A 35 19.31 -1.12 -2.06
N SER A 36 19.86 -0.17 -1.29
CA SER A 36 21.10 -0.40 -0.52
C SER A 36 20.98 -1.50 0.53
N PHE A 37 19.76 -1.83 0.95
CA PHE A 37 19.51 -2.95 1.87
C PHE A 37 19.61 -4.32 1.20
N GLN A 38 19.52 -4.38 -0.14
CA GLN A 38 19.49 -5.62 -0.92
C GLN A 38 18.38 -6.59 -0.46
N ILE A 39 17.28 -6.03 0.02
CA ILE A 39 16.09 -6.75 0.48
C ILE A 39 14.94 -6.38 -0.47
N PRO A 40 14.16 -7.35 -0.98
CA PRO A 40 12.96 -7.04 -1.77
C PRO A 40 12.04 -6.08 -1.02
N TRP A 41 11.52 -5.08 -1.72
CA TRP A 41 10.62 -4.12 -1.12
C TRP A 41 9.44 -3.77 -2.04
N ALA A 42 8.29 -3.49 -1.41
CA ALA A 42 7.02 -3.31 -2.09
C ALA A 42 6.32 -2.05 -1.57
N PRO A 43 6.30 -0.94 -2.34
CA PRO A 43 5.67 0.30 -1.92
C PRO A 43 4.19 0.37 -2.28
N VAL A 44 3.42 1.05 -1.43
CA VAL A 44 2.12 1.63 -1.74
C VAL A 44 2.28 3.14 -1.85
N PHE A 45 1.47 3.80 -2.65
CA PHE A 45 1.38 5.25 -2.68
C PHE A 45 0.39 5.79 -1.65
N GLY A 46 0.71 6.95 -1.07
CA GLY A 46 -0.15 7.75 -0.22
C GLY A 46 -0.65 9.02 -0.91
N ASN A 47 -1.39 9.83 -0.19
CA ASN A 47 -1.99 11.04 -0.75
C ASN A 47 -0.97 12.16 -1.01
N HIS A 48 0.14 12.20 -0.26
CA HIS A 48 1.20 13.21 -0.44
C HIS A 48 2.19 12.87 -1.56
N ASP A 49 2.28 11.63 -2.02
CA ASP A 49 3.23 11.23 -3.06
C ASP A 49 3.02 11.96 -4.40
N SER A 50 1.85 12.53 -4.66
CA SER A 50 1.55 13.23 -5.92
C SER A 50 1.07 14.67 -5.76
N GLU A 51 1.42 15.33 -4.67
CA GLU A 51 1.05 16.74 -4.44
C GLU A 51 1.65 17.69 -5.47
N ILE A 52 2.80 17.35 -6.03
CA ILE A 52 3.48 18.20 -7.02
C ILE A 52 3.15 17.73 -8.42
N PRO A 53 2.62 18.61 -9.30
CA PRO A 53 2.16 18.24 -10.66
C PRO A 53 3.22 17.52 -11.50
N MET A 54 4.50 17.79 -11.27
CA MET A 54 5.61 17.18 -12.02
C MET A 54 6.02 15.80 -11.48
N THR A 55 5.43 15.33 -10.39
CA THR A 55 5.72 14.05 -9.75
C THR A 55 4.48 13.17 -9.70
N THR A 56 3.84 12.98 -10.86
CA THR A 56 2.68 12.10 -10.95
C THR A 56 3.01 10.68 -10.51
N LEU A 57 2.03 9.94 -10.01
CA LEU A 57 2.26 8.53 -9.60
C LEU A 57 2.74 7.66 -10.75
N ASN A 58 2.26 7.92 -11.97
CA ASN A 58 2.75 7.21 -13.15
C ASN A 58 4.24 7.41 -13.37
N TRP A 59 4.72 8.67 -13.25
CA TRP A 59 6.13 8.97 -13.36
C TRP A 59 6.94 8.33 -12.22
N GLN A 60 6.45 8.38 -10.98
CA GLN A 60 7.09 7.71 -9.84
C GLN A 60 7.14 6.20 -10.05
N GLY A 61 6.04 5.60 -10.50
CA GLY A 61 6.00 4.18 -10.88
C GLY A 61 7.04 3.81 -11.92
N ASP A 62 7.28 4.68 -12.94
CA ASP A 62 8.35 4.49 -13.93
C ASP A 62 9.77 4.55 -13.31
N GLN A 63 9.95 5.27 -12.20
CA GLN A 63 11.22 5.25 -11.48
C GLN A 63 11.36 3.97 -10.64
N LEU A 64 10.30 3.59 -9.91
CA LEU A 64 10.27 2.37 -9.10
C LEU A 64 10.56 1.11 -9.92
N LEU A 65 10.03 1.02 -11.14
CA LEU A 65 10.26 -0.09 -12.06
C LEU A 65 11.73 -0.24 -12.54
N LYS A 66 12.58 0.76 -12.28
CA LYS A 66 14.03 0.70 -12.61
C LYS A 66 14.86 0.14 -11.45
N SER A 67 14.31 0.04 -10.27
CA SER A 67 14.96 -0.52 -9.09
C SER A 67 15.11 -2.02 -9.21
N GLU A 68 16.25 -2.54 -8.77
CA GLU A 68 16.55 -3.98 -8.80
C GLU A 68 15.77 -4.77 -7.73
N TYR A 69 15.54 -4.15 -6.58
CA TYR A 69 14.90 -4.82 -5.44
C TYR A 69 13.44 -4.43 -5.24
N CYS A 70 12.93 -3.45 -6.00
CA CYS A 70 11.54 -3.02 -5.92
C CYS A 70 10.59 -3.98 -6.63
N LEU A 71 9.61 -4.48 -5.91
CA LEU A 71 8.57 -5.38 -6.43
C LEU A 71 7.36 -4.62 -6.99
N PHE A 72 7.44 -3.30 -7.11
CA PHE A 72 6.34 -2.46 -7.58
C PHE A 72 5.86 -2.87 -8.97
N GLN A 73 4.54 -2.85 -9.14
CA GLN A 73 3.88 -2.97 -10.44
C GLN A 73 2.80 -1.89 -10.55
N LYS A 74 2.66 -1.29 -11.73
CA LYS A 74 1.62 -0.27 -11.94
C LYS A 74 0.21 -0.78 -11.76
N GLY A 75 0.01 -2.08 -11.97
CA GLY A 75 -1.28 -2.71 -11.95
C GLY A 75 -2.11 -2.46 -13.22
N PRO A 76 -3.35 -2.93 -13.26
CA PRO A 76 -4.25 -2.76 -14.39
C PRO A 76 -4.58 -1.29 -14.65
N SER A 77 -4.50 -0.85 -15.91
CA SER A 77 -4.72 0.55 -16.31
C SER A 77 -6.18 1.02 -16.22
N ASN A 78 -7.11 0.08 -16.09
CA ASN A 78 -8.54 0.35 -15.92
C ASN A 78 -8.97 0.45 -14.45
N LEU A 79 -8.05 0.29 -13.50
CA LEU A 79 -8.30 0.55 -12.09
C LEU A 79 -7.93 1.98 -11.72
N TYR A 80 -8.65 2.52 -10.75
CA TYR A 80 -8.29 3.80 -10.16
C TYR A 80 -6.91 3.70 -9.47
N GLY A 81 -6.12 4.76 -9.60
CA GLY A 81 -4.81 4.87 -8.96
C GLY A 81 -3.66 4.23 -9.73
N CYS A 82 -2.56 4.03 -9.06
CA CYS A 82 -1.35 3.43 -9.59
C CYS A 82 -0.70 2.57 -8.52
N GLY A 83 -0.35 1.33 -8.88
CA GLY A 83 0.26 0.43 -7.90
C GLY A 83 -0.78 -0.45 -7.18
N ASN A 84 -1.79 -0.94 -7.93
CA ASN A 84 -2.65 -2.03 -7.47
C ASN A 84 -2.03 -3.34 -7.95
N TYR A 85 -1.32 -4.06 -7.08
CA TYR A 85 -0.61 -5.27 -7.46
C TYR A 85 -0.55 -6.30 -6.33
N ALA A 86 -0.16 -7.51 -6.67
CA ALA A 86 -0.01 -8.62 -5.74
C ALA A 86 1.41 -9.19 -5.80
N VAL A 87 1.95 -9.55 -4.63
CA VAL A 87 3.22 -10.25 -4.47
C VAL A 87 2.94 -11.60 -3.83
N ASN A 88 3.25 -12.67 -4.52
CA ASN A 88 3.14 -14.02 -3.97
C ASN A 88 4.44 -14.42 -3.28
N ILE A 89 4.33 -14.84 -2.02
CA ILE A 89 5.39 -15.57 -1.33
C ILE A 89 5.22 -17.04 -1.70
N THR A 90 6.28 -17.64 -2.23
CA THR A 90 6.23 -19.01 -2.74
C THR A 90 7.20 -19.93 -2.00
N GLU A 91 6.79 -21.18 -1.81
CA GLU A 91 7.66 -22.26 -1.40
C GLU A 91 7.64 -23.35 -2.48
N LYS A 92 8.83 -23.74 -2.96
CA LYS A 92 8.99 -24.74 -4.05
C LYS A 92 8.18 -24.42 -5.31
N GLY A 93 7.98 -23.12 -5.59
CA GLY A 93 7.22 -22.63 -6.75
C GLY A 93 5.71 -22.51 -6.54
N GLU A 94 5.19 -22.95 -5.40
CA GLU A 94 3.76 -22.84 -5.05
C GLU A 94 3.50 -21.66 -4.13
N PRO A 95 2.42 -20.89 -4.34
CA PRO A 95 2.08 -19.77 -3.47
C PRO A 95 1.67 -20.27 -2.07
N ILE A 96 2.28 -19.70 -1.04
CA ILE A 96 1.95 -19.99 0.36
C ILE A 96 1.30 -18.79 1.07
N TYR A 97 1.51 -17.58 0.55
CA TYR A 97 0.95 -16.35 1.07
C TYR A 97 0.92 -15.29 -0.04
N THR A 98 -0.07 -14.38 -0.01
CA THR A 98 -0.17 -13.28 -0.97
C THR A 98 -0.25 -11.94 -0.26
N LEU A 99 0.56 -10.98 -0.68
CA LEU A 99 0.49 -9.59 -0.28
C LEU A 99 -0.22 -8.80 -1.37
N PHE A 100 -1.31 -8.12 -1.03
CA PHE A 100 -1.98 -7.18 -1.92
C PHE A 100 -1.59 -5.75 -1.55
N LEU A 101 -1.09 -5.02 -2.51
CA LEU A 101 -0.69 -3.62 -2.36
C LEU A 101 -1.68 -2.79 -3.20
N LEU A 102 -2.43 -1.93 -2.52
CA LEU A 102 -3.56 -1.23 -3.13
C LEU A 102 -3.41 0.29 -2.93
N ASP A 103 -3.51 1.04 -4.04
CA ASP A 103 -3.63 2.50 -3.96
C ASP A 103 -5.00 2.85 -3.39
N SER A 104 -5.04 3.29 -2.13
CA SER A 104 -6.28 3.66 -1.43
C SER A 104 -6.80 5.05 -1.78
N GLY A 105 -6.20 5.71 -2.76
CA GLY A 105 -6.67 7.00 -3.25
C GLY A 105 -6.11 8.20 -2.49
N ARG A 106 -6.80 9.32 -2.61
CA ARG A 106 -6.39 10.65 -2.15
C ARG A 106 -7.58 11.46 -1.71
N TYR A 107 -7.34 12.74 -1.41
CA TYR A 107 -8.40 13.69 -1.17
C TYR A 107 -8.99 14.19 -2.49
N TYR A 108 -10.31 14.22 -2.56
CA TYR A 108 -11.05 15.05 -3.52
C TYR A 108 -11.32 16.39 -2.85
N GLU A 109 -10.95 17.47 -3.51
CA GLU A 109 -11.24 18.82 -3.06
C GLU A 109 -12.45 19.36 -3.82
N TYR A 110 -13.49 19.74 -3.08
CA TYR A 110 -14.69 20.34 -3.64
C TYR A 110 -14.47 21.84 -3.95
N GLU A 111 -15.35 22.42 -4.74
CA GLU A 111 -15.29 23.87 -5.10
C GLU A 111 -15.36 24.79 -3.87
N ASP A 112 -15.95 24.34 -2.79
CA ASP A 112 -16.01 25.05 -1.50
C ASP A 112 -14.72 24.94 -0.66
N GLY A 113 -13.71 24.25 -1.16
CA GLY A 113 -12.43 24.00 -0.47
C GLY A 113 -12.47 22.87 0.56
N SER A 114 -13.62 22.21 0.75
CA SER A 114 -13.69 21.04 1.61
C SER A 114 -13.01 19.84 0.93
N LYS A 115 -12.42 18.95 1.74
CA LYS A 115 -11.73 17.75 1.24
C LYS A 115 -12.43 16.49 1.72
N ARG A 116 -12.56 15.52 0.83
CA ARG A 116 -13.06 14.19 1.14
C ARG A 116 -12.03 13.15 0.72
N GLU A 117 -11.79 12.18 1.59
CA GLU A 117 -10.99 11.01 1.25
C GLU A 117 -11.69 10.20 0.15
N ILE A 118 -10.93 9.81 -0.87
CA ILE A 118 -11.37 8.84 -1.88
C ILE A 118 -10.85 7.49 -1.40
N TYR A 119 -11.78 6.59 -1.13
CA TYR A 119 -11.46 5.22 -0.75
C TYR A 119 -11.41 4.31 -1.98
N MET A 120 -11.00 3.07 -1.77
CA MET A 120 -10.99 2.03 -2.80
C MET A 120 -12.35 1.92 -3.49
N GLY A 121 -12.33 1.90 -4.83
CA GLY A 121 -13.53 1.73 -5.64
C GLY A 121 -13.95 0.28 -5.78
N TYR A 122 -15.18 0.07 -6.28
CA TYR A 122 -15.72 -1.27 -6.53
C TYR A 122 -14.86 -2.09 -7.49
N GLU A 123 -14.24 -1.44 -8.47
CA GLU A 123 -13.35 -2.10 -9.45
C GLU A 123 -12.10 -2.67 -8.78
N GLN A 124 -11.53 -1.96 -7.79
CA GLN A 124 -10.39 -2.44 -7.02
C GLN A 124 -10.78 -3.63 -6.14
N ILE A 125 -11.96 -3.57 -5.50
CA ILE A 125 -12.50 -4.67 -4.70
C ILE A 125 -12.75 -5.90 -5.59
N ALA A 126 -13.38 -5.71 -6.74
CA ALA A 126 -13.64 -6.79 -7.69
C ALA A 126 -12.34 -7.41 -8.23
N TRP A 127 -11.33 -6.58 -8.49
CA TRP A 127 -10.00 -7.03 -8.90
C TRP A 127 -9.31 -7.85 -7.78
N TYR A 128 -9.40 -7.39 -6.54
CA TYR A 128 -8.89 -8.12 -5.38
C TYR A 128 -9.56 -9.50 -5.27
N GLU A 129 -10.88 -9.54 -5.29
CA GLU A 129 -11.64 -10.81 -5.24
C GLU A 129 -11.28 -11.76 -6.39
N TRP A 130 -11.14 -11.21 -7.60
CA TRP A 130 -10.76 -12.00 -8.77
C TRP A 130 -9.38 -12.63 -8.60
N ASN A 131 -8.40 -11.88 -8.09
CA ASN A 131 -7.06 -12.39 -7.80
C ASN A 131 -7.10 -13.47 -6.72
N VAL A 132 -7.78 -13.23 -5.59
CA VAL A 132 -7.90 -14.22 -4.51
C VAL A 132 -8.48 -15.53 -5.05
N LYS A 133 -9.60 -15.47 -5.76
CA LYS A 133 -10.25 -16.65 -6.36
C LYS A 133 -9.36 -17.34 -7.42
N GLY A 134 -8.62 -16.55 -8.20
CA GLY A 134 -7.69 -17.05 -9.21
C GLY A 134 -6.52 -17.81 -8.59
N ILE A 135 -5.90 -17.24 -7.56
CA ILE A 135 -4.78 -17.85 -6.82
C ILE A 135 -5.24 -19.14 -6.13
N GLU A 136 -6.38 -19.08 -5.43
CA GLU A 136 -6.99 -20.25 -4.76
C GLU A 136 -7.28 -21.37 -5.75
N LYS A 137 -7.87 -21.05 -6.91
CA LYS A 137 -8.15 -22.02 -7.97
C LYS A 137 -6.87 -22.64 -8.52
N ALA A 138 -5.82 -21.84 -8.72
CA ALA A 138 -4.54 -22.33 -9.24
C ALA A 138 -3.81 -23.21 -8.22
N ALA A 139 -3.85 -22.84 -6.94
CA ALA A 139 -3.22 -23.58 -5.85
C ALA A 139 -4.02 -24.82 -5.39
N GLY A 140 -5.31 -24.91 -5.75
CA GLY A 140 -6.23 -25.96 -5.28
C GLY A 140 -6.55 -25.88 -3.78
N ARG A 141 -6.20 -24.78 -3.13
CA ARG A 141 -6.43 -24.52 -1.69
C ARG A 141 -6.50 -23.03 -1.40
N LEU A 142 -7.08 -22.65 -0.28
CA LEU A 142 -7.06 -21.27 0.21
C LEU A 142 -5.62 -20.83 0.49
N ILE A 143 -5.26 -19.67 -0.05
CA ILE A 143 -3.96 -19.02 0.21
C ILE A 143 -4.22 -17.82 1.12
N PRO A 144 -3.62 -17.79 2.33
CA PRO A 144 -3.72 -16.63 3.21
C PRO A 144 -3.19 -15.37 2.53
N SER A 145 -3.76 -14.22 2.85
CA SER A 145 -3.31 -12.96 2.27
C SER A 145 -3.37 -11.82 3.28
N MET A 146 -2.60 -10.77 2.99
CA MET A 146 -2.62 -9.50 3.72
C MET A 146 -2.70 -8.36 2.71
N THR A 147 -3.46 -7.33 3.05
CA THR A 147 -3.60 -6.13 2.22
C THR A 147 -2.87 -4.96 2.88
N PHE A 148 -2.12 -4.22 2.08
CA PHE A 148 -1.45 -2.98 2.44
C PHE A 148 -2.09 -1.83 1.68
N SER A 149 -2.46 -0.78 2.38
CA SER A 149 -3.00 0.46 1.83
C SER A 149 -2.61 1.64 2.73
N HIS A 150 -2.61 2.85 2.17
CA HIS A 150 -2.27 4.05 2.94
C HIS A 150 -3.42 4.45 3.85
N PHE A 151 -4.63 4.59 3.30
CA PHE A 151 -5.82 4.86 4.10
C PHE A 151 -6.46 3.58 4.59
N ALA A 152 -6.87 3.58 5.86
CA ALA A 152 -7.68 2.52 6.42
C ALA A 152 -9.09 2.52 5.79
N LEU A 153 -9.67 1.34 5.63
CA LEU A 153 -11.05 1.24 5.16
C LEU A 153 -12.02 1.87 6.18
N PRO A 154 -13.10 2.54 5.73
CA PRO A 154 -14.11 3.12 6.62
C PRO A 154 -14.71 2.12 7.62
N GLU A 155 -14.84 0.87 7.19
CA GLU A 155 -15.34 -0.23 8.01
C GLU A 155 -14.39 -0.56 9.18
N MET A 156 -13.08 -0.45 8.97
CA MET A 156 -12.07 -0.62 10.04
C MET A 156 -12.22 0.49 11.09
N ARG A 157 -12.43 1.73 10.64
CA ARG A 157 -12.69 2.86 11.54
C ARG A 157 -13.94 2.63 12.36
N GLN A 158 -15.04 2.23 11.72
CA GLN A 158 -16.29 1.90 12.42
C GLN A 158 -16.12 0.76 13.43
N ALA A 159 -15.34 -0.27 13.09
CA ALA A 159 -15.05 -1.37 14.00
C ALA A 159 -14.27 -0.89 15.24
N VAL A 160 -13.27 -0.03 15.05
CA VAL A 160 -12.50 0.57 16.14
C VAL A 160 -13.37 1.49 17.00
N GLU A 161 -14.19 2.35 16.40
CA GLU A 161 -15.11 3.24 17.12
C GLU A 161 -16.15 2.46 17.94
N LYS A 162 -16.61 1.32 17.42
CA LYS A 162 -17.60 0.46 18.08
C LYS A 162 -17.00 -0.38 19.22
N ASN A 163 -15.81 -0.90 19.05
CA ASN A 163 -15.22 -1.91 19.93
C ASN A 163 -13.97 -1.40 20.69
N GLY A 164 -13.44 -0.24 20.31
CA GLY A 164 -12.28 0.36 20.94
C GLY A 164 -12.64 1.29 22.10
N ILE A 165 -11.74 1.41 23.04
CA ILE A 165 -11.80 2.42 24.10
C ILE A 165 -11.00 3.62 23.62
N TYR A 166 -11.68 4.77 23.45
CA TYR A 166 -11.01 6.02 23.07
C TYR A 166 -10.29 6.61 24.28
N ASN A 167 -9.02 6.91 24.10
CA ASN A 167 -8.18 7.55 25.09
C ASN A 167 -8.00 9.03 24.71
N GLU A 168 -8.62 9.94 25.46
CA GLU A 168 -8.56 11.38 25.17
C GLU A 168 -7.16 11.99 25.40
N SER A 169 -6.33 11.36 26.24
CA SER A 169 -5.01 11.91 26.61
C SER A 169 -4.02 11.88 25.45
N ASP A 170 -4.08 10.88 24.58
CA ASP A 170 -3.20 10.69 23.45
C ASP A 170 -3.94 10.59 22.10
N LYS A 171 -5.27 10.76 22.11
CA LYS A 171 -6.17 10.65 20.95
C LYS A 171 -6.06 9.30 20.23
N SER A 172 -5.80 8.25 20.97
CA SER A 172 -5.70 6.88 20.46
C SER A 172 -6.91 6.01 20.82
N TYR A 173 -7.04 4.87 20.13
CA TYR A 173 -7.98 3.82 20.50
C TYR A 173 -7.21 2.59 20.98
N THR A 174 -7.64 2.04 22.10
CA THR A 174 -7.17 0.73 22.58
C THR A 174 -8.24 -0.30 22.27
N ILE A 175 -7.90 -1.35 21.55
CA ILE A 175 -8.79 -2.52 21.37
C ILE A 175 -8.62 -3.38 22.62
N SER A 176 -9.73 -3.66 23.30
CA SER A 176 -9.68 -4.57 24.46
C SER A 176 -9.36 -6.01 24.01
N ASP A 177 -8.48 -6.68 24.72
CA ASP A 177 -8.06 -8.09 24.47
C ASP A 177 -9.20 -9.13 24.71
N ALA A 178 -10.45 -8.72 24.52
CA ALA A 178 -11.62 -9.56 24.72
C ALA A 178 -12.01 -10.25 23.40
N TYR A 179 -11.15 -11.18 22.96
CA TYR A 179 -11.50 -12.27 22.04
C TYR A 179 -10.79 -13.55 22.46
#